data_f433b5d62d2331e850ea9c386c55d4b3
#
_entry.id   f433b5d62d2331e850ea9c386c55d4b3
#
_cell.length_a   1.000
_cell.length_b   1.000
_cell.length_c   1.000
_cell.angle_alpha   90.00
_cell.angle_beta   90.00
_cell.angle_gamma   90.00
#
_symmetry.space_group_name_H-M   'P 1'
#
loop_
_entity.id
_entity.type
_entity.pdbx_description
1 polymer ?
#
loop_
_entity_poly.entity_id
_entity_poly.type
_entity_poly.pdbx_seq_one_letter_code
_entity_poly.pdbx_strand_id
1 'polypeptide(L)'
;MKKTIKISTDKLLTDLTPQVEEYAEEWGKSGLVNIFSPHTTCAIWLTEDELLHHADIRFFLDSLVPQYKHPEGDQKNIKYLHDLISLRKGVPADERINGHSHIRHLFFNSSETIPIESGTLMLGDWKQIFAVELDPVRSRELICTFISE
;
A
#
# COMPACT_ATOMS: atom_id res chain seq x y z
N MET A 1 -17.57 6.07 -12.34
CA MET A 1 -18.02 5.12 -11.29
C MET A 1 -17.04 5.18 -10.12
N LYS A 2 -17.49 4.95 -8.89
CA LYS A 2 -16.60 4.88 -7.71
C LYS A 2 -16.91 3.60 -6.92
N LYS A 3 -15.86 2.88 -6.52
CA LYS A 3 -15.93 1.65 -5.69
C LYS A 3 -14.96 1.77 -4.53
N THR A 4 -15.20 1.01 -3.46
CA THR A 4 -14.29 0.88 -2.31
C THR A 4 -13.88 -0.58 -2.17
N ILE A 5 -12.57 -0.81 -2.11
CA ILE A 5 -11.99 -2.13 -1.84
C ILE A 5 -11.66 -2.17 -0.34
N LYS A 6 -12.19 -3.19 0.35
CA LYS A 6 -11.87 -3.46 1.77
C LYS A 6 -10.97 -4.69 1.84
N ILE A 7 -9.79 -4.52 2.43
CA ILE A 7 -8.83 -5.60 2.62
C ILE A 7 -8.40 -5.69 4.08
N SER A 8 -8.06 -6.89 4.52
CA SER A 8 -7.33 -7.12 5.77
C SER A 8 -5.95 -7.65 5.39
N THR A 9 -4.91 -6.92 5.76
CA THR A 9 -3.56 -7.20 5.31
C THR A 9 -2.69 -7.73 6.45
N ASP A 10 -2.18 -8.94 6.28
CA ASP A 10 -1.13 -9.55 7.11
C ASP A 10 0.19 -9.71 6.35
N LYS A 11 0.18 -9.42 5.04
CA LYS A 11 1.29 -9.56 4.10
C LYS A 11 1.77 -8.20 3.61
N LEU A 12 3.01 -8.15 3.14
CA LEU A 12 3.57 -6.96 2.49
C LEU A 12 2.79 -6.58 1.23
N LEU A 13 2.46 -7.56 0.38
CA LEU A 13 1.77 -7.39 -0.89
C LEU A 13 0.44 -8.15 -0.87
N THR A 14 -0.65 -7.46 -1.18
CA THR A 14 -1.98 -8.04 -1.38
C THR A 14 -2.43 -7.73 -2.79
N ASP A 15 -2.67 -8.76 -3.61
CA ASP A 15 -3.14 -8.62 -4.98
C ASP A 15 -4.57 -8.06 -5.00
N LEU A 16 -4.76 -6.98 -5.75
CA LEU A 16 -6.04 -6.31 -5.97
C LEU A 16 -6.55 -6.53 -7.40
N THR A 17 -5.73 -7.11 -8.27
CA THR A 17 -6.01 -7.22 -9.71
C THR A 17 -7.38 -7.84 -9.98
N PRO A 18 -7.72 -9.03 -9.39
CA PRO A 18 -8.99 -9.68 -9.70
C PRO A 18 -10.21 -8.81 -9.36
N GLN A 19 -10.13 -8.07 -8.25
CA GLN A 19 -11.24 -7.22 -7.82
C GLN A 19 -11.38 -5.96 -8.68
N VAL A 20 -10.25 -5.39 -9.13
CA VAL A 20 -10.27 -4.21 -10.01
C VAL A 20 -10.73 -4.61 -11.42
N GLU A 21 -10.36 -5.81 -11.91
CA GLU A 21 -10.84 -6.38 -13.16
C GLU A 21 -12.36 -6.56 -13.13
N GLU A 22 -12.90 -7.19 -12.09
CA GLU A 22 -14.35 -7.33 -11.90
C GLU A 22 -15.07 -5.97 -12.00
N TYR A 23 -14.53 -4.94 -11.34
CA TYR A 23 -15.12 -3.59 -11.41
C TYR A 23 -14.98 -2.93 -12.78
N ALA A 24 -13.88 -3.18 -13.50
CA ALA A 24 -13.68 -2.66 -14.86
C ALA A 24 -14.66 -3.32 -15.84
N GLU A 25 -14.86 -4.64 -15.76
CA GLU A 25 -15.84 -5.38 -16.54
C GLU A 25 -17.27 -4.89 -16.26
N GLU A 26 -17.65 -4.72 -14.98
CA GLU A 26 -18.95 -4.13 -14.59
C GLU A 26 -19.15 -2.73 -15.19
N TRP A 27 -18.10 -1.93 -15.22
CA TRP A 27 -18.14 -0.59 -15.79
C TRP A 27 -18.27 -0.61 -17.32
N GLY A 28 -17.61 -1.54 -18.02
CA GLY A 28 -17.80 -1.88 -19.43
C GLY A 28 -17.45 -0.77 -20.44
N LYS A 29 -16.68 0.24 -20.04
CA LYS A 29 -16.33 1.40 -20.86
C LYS A 29 -14.82 1.52 -21.05
N SER A 30 -14.43 2.40 -21.97
CA SER A 30 -13.04 2.84 -22.11
C SER A 30 -12.77 4.10 -21.27
N GLY A 31 -11.53 4.25 -20.82
CA GLY A 31 -11.08 5.37 -19.99
C GLY A 31 -9.98 4.98 -19.03
N LEU A 32 -10.08 5.42 -17.78
CA LEU A 32 -9.06 5.21 -16.75
C LEU A 32 -9.69 4.72 -15.45
N VAL A 33 -8.98 3.86 -14.71
CA VAL A 33 -9.23 3.64 -13.29
C VAL A 33 -8.05 4.20 -12.48
N ASN A 34 -8.36 5.00 -11.48
CA ASN A 34 -7.41 5.40 -10.44
C ASN A 34 -7.71 4.61 -9.17
N ILE A 35 -6.70 3.94 -8.63
CA ILE A 35 -6.75 3.25 -7.34
C ILE A 35 -5.93 4.10 -6.35
N PHE A 36 -6.53 4.51 -5.25
CA PHE A 36 -5.93 5.39 -4.25
C PHE A 36 -6.00 4.79 -2.86
N SER A 37 -4.89 4.82 -2.14
CA SER A 37 -4.80 4.51 -0.71
C SER A 37 -4.78 5.80 0.12
N PRO A 38 -5.78 6.04 0.98
CA PRO A 38 -5.79 7.20 1.88
C PRO A 38 -4.94 6.99 3.15
N HIS A 39 -4.13 5.93 3.19
CA HIS A 39 -3.37 5.52 4.36
C HIS A 39 -1.88 5.85 4.22
N THR A 40 -1.28 6.41 5.26
CA THR A 40 0.12 6.85 5.27
C THR A 40 1.15 5.71 5.36
N THR A 41 0.70 4.48 5.60
CA THR A 41 1.54 3.28 5.68
C THR A 41 1.04 2.13 4.79
N CYS A 42 0.14 2.44 3.85
CA CYS A 42 -0.32 1.52 2.81
C CYS A 42 -0.30 2.22 1.47
N ALA A 43 0.38 1.65 0.50
CA ALA A 43 0.58 2.19 -0.84
C ALA A 43 -0.12 1.35 -1.92
N ILE A 44 -0.16 1.85 -3.16
CA ILE A 44 -0.56 1.11 -4.36
C ILE A 44 0.65 0.97 -5.26
N TRP A 45 0.84 -0.22 -5.82
CA TRP A 45 1.98 -0.48 -6.70
C TRP A 45 1.64 -1.44 -7.84
N LEU A 46 2.23 -1.20 -9.01
CA LEU A 46 2.14 -2.06 -10.18
C LEU A 46 3.45 -2.82 -10.33
N THR A 47 3.42 -4.13 -10.11
CA THR A 47 4.61 -4.98 -10.24
C THR A 47 4.25 -6.38 -10.69
N GLU A 48 5.23 -7.22 -10.92
CA GLU A 48 5.09 -8.64 -11.24
C GLU A 48 4.71 -9.45 -9.99
N ASP A 49 3.80 -10.40 -10.14
CA ASP A 49 3.46 -11.38 -9.09
C ASP A 49 4.39 -12.58 -9.15
N GLU A 50 5.61 -12.42 -8.63
CA GLU A 50 6.63 -13.46 -8.58
C GLU A 50 7.25 -13.54 -7.18
N LEU A 51 7.29 -14.75 -6.60
CA LEU A 51 7.66 -14.96 -5.20
C LEU A 51 9.10 -14.53 -4.87
N LEU A 52 10.06 -14.74 -5.79
CA LEU A 52 11.45 -14.34 -5.56
C LEU A 52 11.58 -12.81 -5.65
N HIS A 53 10.87 -12.19 -6.57
CA HIS A 53 10.78 -10.74 -6.67
C HIS A 53 10.16 -10.14 -5.38
N HIS A 54 9.10 -10.75 -4.85
CA HIS A 54 8.51 -10.31 -3.57
C HIS A 54 9.50 -10.45 -2.40
N ALA A 55 10.33 -11.49 -2.41
CA ALA A 55 11.39 -11.68 -1.41
C ALA A 55 12.49 -10.60 -1.55
N ASP A 56 12.89 -10.25 -2.76
CA ASP A 56 13.86 -9.19 -3.04
C ASP A 56 13.35 -7.82 -2.56
N ILE A 57 12.08 -7.51 -2.80
CA ILE A 57 11.45 -6.27 -2.30
C ILE A 57 11.51 -6.22 -0.77
N ARG A 58 11.16 -7.30 -0.09
CA ARG A 58 11.23 -7.40 1.37
C ARG A 58 12.65 -7.19 1.85
N PHE A 59 13.62 -7.90 1.26
CA PHE A 59 15.04 -7.77 1.60
C PHE A 59 15.54 -6.34 1.40
N PHE A 60 15.18 -5.69 0.30
CA PHE A 60 15.53 -4.30 0.01
C PHE A 60 14.99 -3.36 1.11
N LEU A 61 13.70 -3.46 1.43
CA LEU A 61 13.07 -2.63 2.46
C LEU A 61 13.67 -2.86 3.84
N ASP A 62 13.94 -4.12 4.20
CA ASP A 62 14.53 -4.48 5.50
C ASP A 62 15.99 -4.03 5.61
N SER A 63 16.72 -4.00 4.49
CA SER A 63 18.10 -3.53 4.43
C SER A 63 18.20 -2.01 4.49
N LEU A 64 17.34 -1.31 3.76
CA LEU A 64 17.40 0.14 3.62
C LEU A 64 16.70 0.88 4.78
N VAL A 65 15.53 0.37 5.19
CA VAL A 65 14.69 0.96 6.24
C VAL A 65 14.22 -0.15 7.20
N PRO A 66 15.13 -0.72 8.00
CA PRO A 66 14.78 -1.81 8.91
C PRO A 66 13.79 -1.36 9.98
N GLN A 67 12.86 -2.26 10.34
CA GLN A 67 12.09 -2.09 11.55
C GLN A 67 13.03 -2.17 12.76
N TYR A 68 13.02 -1.14 13.59
CA TYR A 68 13.83 -1.10 14.80
C TYR A 68 12.94 -1.26 16.04
N LYS A 69 13.24 -2.28 16.85
CA LYS A 69 12.59 -2.45 18.16
C LYS A 69 13.44 -1.74 19.21
N HIS A 70 12.96 -0.62 19.69
CA HIS A 70 13.60 0.08 20.80
C HIS A 70 13.44 -0.74 22.09
N PRO A 71 14.50 -0.92 22.89
CA PRO A 71 14.36 -1.38 24.27
C PRO A 71 13.43 -0.42 25.03
N GLU A 72 12.58 -0.97 25.88
CA GLU A 72 11.64 -0.17 26.66
C GLU A 72 12.40 0.90 27.47
N GLY A 73 12.04 2.19 27.28
CA GLY A 73 12.69 3.32 27.93
C GLY A 73 14.01 3.82 27.32
N ASP A 74 14.53 3.19 26.26
CA ASP A 74 15.75 3.66 25.58
C ASP A 74 15.43 4.78 24.57
N GLN A 75 15.42 6.02 25.04
CA GLN A 75 15.27 7.21 24.18
C GLN A 75 16.60 7.66 23.53
N LYS A 76 17.73 7.05 23.87
CA LYS A 76 19.05 7.52 23.38
C LYS A 76 19.41 6.97 22.00
N ASN A 77 18.86 5.82 21.61
CA ASN A 77 19.18 5.10 20.37
C ASN A 77 18.00 5.08 19.39
N ILE A 78 17.19 6.13 19.37
CA ILE A 78 16.04 6.21 18.49
C ILE A 78 16.51 6.38 17.04
N LYS A 79 16.09 5.44 16.18
CA LYS A 79 16.42 5.47 14.76
C LYS A 79 15.45 6.34 13.95
N TYR A 80 14.18 6.32 14.30
CA TYR A 80 13.11 7.11 13.66
C TYR A 80 12.49 8.03 14.70
N LEU A 81 12.53 9.34 14.49
CA LEU A 81 11.93 10.30 15.43
C LEU A 81 10.41 10.10 15.59
N HIS A 82 9.74 9.56 14.58
CA HIS A 82 8.33 9.21 14.66
C HIS A 82 8.03 8.17 15.75
N ASP A 83 8.99 7.35 16.12
CA ASP A 83 8.85 6.34 17.18
C ASP A 83 8.69 6.97 18.59
N LEU A 84 8.93 8.29 18.70
CA LEU A 84 8.61 9.11 19.87
C LEU A 84 7.18 9.69 19.84
N ILE A 85 6.30 9.16 19.01
CA ILE A 85 4.94 9.69 18.80
C ILE A 85 4.15 9.85 20.10
N SER A 86 4.39 9.00 21.11
CA SER A 86 3.77 9.05 22.42
C SER A 86 4.06 10.35 23.20
N LEU A 87 5.15 11.08 22.86
CA LEU A 87 5.47 12.37 23.45
C LEU A 87 4.60 13.52 22.89
N ARG A 88 3.92 13.29 21.78
CA ARG A 88 3.06 14.27 21.13
C ARG A 88 1.72 14.34 21.87
N LYS A 89 1.23 15.55 22.15
CA LYS A 89 -0.09 15.77 22.75
C LYS A 89 -1.21 15.30 21.79
N GLY A 90 -2.22 14.62 22.35
CA GLY A 90 -3.42 14.20 21.63
C GLY A 90 -3.25 12.95 20.74
N VAL A 91 -2.19 12.20 20.95
CA VAL A 91 -1.98 10.89 20.29
C VAL A 91 -2.84 9.83 20.99
N PRO A 92 -3.53 8.94 20.25
CA PRO A 92 -4.20 7.77 20.82
C PRO A 92 -3.24 6.91 21.65
N ALA A 93 -3.74 6.31 22.74
CA ALA A 93 -2.91 5.48 23.62
C ALA A 93 -2.40 4.19 22.95
N ASP A 94 -3.08 3.76 21.90
CA ASP A 94 -2.76 2.58 21.09
C ASP A 94 -2.00 2.92 19.80
N GLU A 95 -1.47 4.14 19.66
CA GLU A 95 -0.66 4.51 18.49
C GLU A 95 0.58 3.65 18.39
N ARG A 96 0.86 3.18 17.17
CA ARG A 96 1.94 2.24 16.91
C ARG A 96 3.29 2.93 16.73
N ILE A 97 4.35 2.21 17.12
CA ILE A 97 5.74 2.58 16.81
C ILE A 97 6.06 2.04 15.43
N ASN A 98 5.89 2.89 14.40
CA ASN A 98 5.95 2.50 13.00
C ASN A 98 6.67 3.52 12.09
N GLY A 99 7.63 4.26 12.63
CA GLY A 99 8.39 5.26 11.88
C GLY A 99 9.03 4.70 10.62
N HIS A 100 9.53 3.45 10.66
CA HIS A 100 10.05 2.75 9.48
C HIS A 100 9.00 2.61 8.37
N SER A 101 7.73 2.37 8.70
CA SER A 101 6.65 2.20 7.73
C SER A 101 6.36 3.48 6.95
N HIS A 102 6.39 4.63 7.64
CA HIS A 102 6.24 5.93 7.00
C HIS A 102 7.41 6.25 6.06
N ILE A 103 8.65 5.89 6.43
CA ILE A 103 9.81 6.07 5.56
C ILE A 103 9.79 5.11 4.38
N ARG A 104 9.40 3.85 4.58
CA ARG A 104 9.21 2.88 3.49
C ARG A 104 8.19 3.36 2.46
N HIS A 105 7.14 4.07 2.90
CA HIS A 105 6.11 4.59 2.00
C HIS A 105 6.66 5.58 0.96
N LEU A 106 7.80 6.23 1.22
CA LEU A 106 8.46 7.14 0.26
C LEU A 106 8.90 6.45 -1.04
N PHE A 107 9.03 5.10 -1.05
CA PHE A 107 9.42 4.32 -2.22
C PHE A 107 8.24 3.86 -3.07
N PHE A 108 7.01 4.13 -2.64
CA PHE A 108 5.80 3.69 -3.31
C PHE A 108 4.84 4.85 -3.55
N ASN A 109 3.88 4.64 -4.45
CA ASN A 109 2.86 5.64 -4.74
C ASN A 109 1.62 5.43 -3.86
N SER A 110 0.96 6.53 -3.47
CA SER A 110 -0.36 6.45 -2.83
C SER A 110 -1.47 6.11 -3.82
N SER A 111 -1.22 6.24 -5.12
CA SER A 111 -2.19 5.89 -6.16
C SER A 111 -1.52 5.45 -7.45
N GLU A 112 -2.22 4.60 -8.20
CA GLU A 112 -1.88 4.23 -9.57
C GLU A 112 -3.07 4.49 -10.49
N THR A 113 -2.77 4.81 -11.75
CA THR A 113 -3.79 5.03 -12.78
C THR A 113 -3.54 4.11 -13.96
N ILE A 114 -4.56 3.33 -14.34
CA ILE A 114 -4.47 2.28 -15.33
C ILE A 114 -5.47 2.58 -16.44
N PRO A 115 -5.06 2.55 -17.73
CA PRO A 115 -5.99 2.62 -18.85
C PRO A 115 -6.91 1.41 -18.90
N ILE A 116 -8.14 1.65 -19.37
CA ILE A 116 -9.17 0.62 -19.59
C ILE A 116 -9.66 0.74 -21.04
N GLU A 117 -9.75 -0.38 -21.73
CA GLU A 117 -10.36 -0.47 -23.05
C GLU A 117 -11.52 -1.45 -23.00
N SER A 118 -12.74 -0.93 -23.24
CA SER A 118 -13.98 -1.73 -23.28
C SER A 118 -14.16 -2.65 -22.04
N GLY A 119 -13.84 -2.14 -20.85
CA GLY A 119 -13.94 -2.89 -19.59
C GLY A 119 -12.71 -3.76 -19.24
N THR A 120 -11.67 -3.75 -20.07
CA THR A 120 -10.44 -4.54 -19.85
C THR A 120 -9.30 -3.64 -19.37
N LEU A 121 -8.61 -4.02 -18.30
CA LEU A 121 -7.43 -3.30 -17.80
C LEU A 121 -6.24 -3.47 -18.73
N MET A 122 -5.56 -2.39 -19.06
CA MET A 122 -4.37 -2.38 -19.93
C MET A 122 -3.09 -2.49 -19.09
N LEU A 123 -2.91 -3.62 -18.39
CA LEU A 123 -1.78 -3.85 -17.49
C LEU A 123 -0.53 -4.44 -18.18
N GLY A 124 -0.71 -5.05 -19.38
CA GLY A 124 0.31 -5.86 -20.02
C GLY A 124 0.42 -7.27 -19.39
N ASP A 125 1.40 -8.07 -19.84
CA ASP A 125 1.43 -9.51 -19.55
C ASP A 125 1.82 -9.86 -18.10
N TRP A 126 2.58 -9.00 -17.43
CA TRP A 126 3.21 -9.33 -16.15
C TRP A 126 2.84 -8.43 -14.98
N LYS A 127 2.30 -7.23 -15.25
CA LYS A 127 1.94 -6.31 -14.18
C LYS A 127 0.64 -6.71 -13.52
N GLN A 128 0.66 -6.67 -12.19
CA GLN A 128 -0.51 -6.78 -11.35
C GLN A 128 -0.59 -5.60 -10.38
N ILE A 129 -1.76 -5.39 -9.82
CA ILE A 129 -2.07 -4.27 -8.91
C ILE A 129 -1.94 -4.77 -7.49
N PHE A 130 -1.06 -4.17 -6.69
CA PHE A 130 -0.89 -4.54 -5.30
C PHE A 130 -1.23 -3.40 -4.34
N ALA A 131 -1.89 -3.74 -3.23
CA ALA A 131 -1.78 -2.98 -2.00
C ALA A 131 -0.49 -3.37 -1.30
N VAL A 132 0.34 -2.37 -0.97
CA VAL A 132 1.61 -2.55 -0.25
C VAL A 132 1.39 -2.16 1.20
N GLU A 133 1.29 -3.14 2.11
CA GLU A 133 1.11 -2.88 3.53
C GLU A 133 2.46 -2.83 4.25
N LEU A 134 2.77 -1.66 4.77
CA LEU A 134 4.05 -1.36 5.42
C LEU A 134 3.99 -1.41 6.96
N ASP A 135 2.77 -1.51 7.54
CA ASP A 135 2.51 -1.60 8.98
C ASP A 135 1.46 -2.70 9.29
N PRO A 136 1.78 -4.01 9.00
CA PRO A 136 0.84 -5.10 9.22
C PRO A 136 0.63 -5.35 10.74
N VAL A 137 -0.52 -5.85 11.22
CA VAL A 137 -1.75 -6.28 10.53
C VAL A 137 -2.75 -5.14 10.58
N ARG A 138 -3.40 -4.80 9.45
CA ARG A 138 -4.35 -3.68 9.36
C ARG A 138 -5.54 -4.03 8.47
N SER A 139 -6.69 -3.43 8.78
CA SER A 139 -7.80 -3.31 7.81
C SER A 139 -7.63 -2.00 7.04
N ARG A 140 -7.82 -2.06 5.71
CA ARG A 140 -7.66 -0.92 4.81
C ARG A 140 -8.87 -0.76 3.93
N GLU A 141 -9.20 0.48 3.64
CA GLU A 141 -10.19 0.85 2.62
C GLU A 141 -9.47 1.62 1.51
N LEU A 142 -9.53 1.11 0.29
CA LEU A 142 -8.92 1.70 -0.89
C LEU A 142 -10.01 2.22 -1.82
N ILE A 143 -9.74 3.27 -2.56
CA ILE A 143 -10.71 3.94 -3.41
C ILE A 143 -10.38 3.69 -4.87
N CYS A 144 -11.33 3.12 -5.63
CA CYS A 144 -11.24 3.00 -7.08
C CYS A 144 -12.19 4.01 -7.73
N THR A 145 -11.64 4.88 -8.59
CA THR A 145 -12.41 5.87 -9.35
C THR A 145 -12.25 5.62 -10.83
N PHE A 146 -13.35 5.37 -11.52
CA PHE A 146 -13.40 5.15 -12.97
C PHE A 146 -13.83 6.43 -13.67
N ILE A 147 -13.06 6.83 -14.68
CA ILE A 147 -13.22 8.07 -15.45
C ILE A 147 -13.33 7.68 -16.92
N SER A 148 -14.46 7.99 -17.56
CA SER A 148 -14.64 7.78 -19.01
C SER A 148 -13.91 8.86 -19.80
N GLU A 149 -13.50 8.50 -21.01
CA GLU A 149 -13.11 9.45 -22.04
C GLU A 149 -14.21 10.43 -22.35
#